data_4b0cc0566490b8f2416e69e8b450a997
#
_entry.id   4b0cc0566490b8f2416e69e8b450a997
#
_cell.length_a   1.000
_cell.length_b   1.000
_cell.length_c   1.000
_cell.angle_alpha   90.00
_cell.angle_beta   90.00
_cell.angle_gamma   90.00
#
_symmetry.space_group_name_H-M   'P 1'
#
loop_
_entity.id
_entity.type
_entity.pdbx_description
1 polymer ?
#
loop_
_entity_poly.entity_id
_entity_poly.type
_entity_poly.pdbx_seq_one_letter_code
_entity_poly.pdbx_strand_id
1 'polypeptide(L)'
;IMSRRVMGKASFIELQDSKGRIQVYITRDDICPDENKDLYNVVFKRLLDLGDFVGIEGFVFRTQMGEISIHAQKLTVLSKSIRPLPIVKYKDGVAYDKFEDPELRYRQRYVDLVVNDGVKEIFLKRNKVYNSMREYFNSKGYIEVETPILQSIAGGAAARPFITHHNA
;
A
#
# COMPACT_ATOMS: atom_id res chain seq x y z
N ILE A 1 -2.96 -7.06 4.39
CA ILE A 1 -2.51 -8.47 4.39
C ILE A 1 -1.88 -8.77 3.03
N MET A 2 -0.62 -9.18 3.00
CA MET A 2 0.11 -9.52 1.76
C MET A 2 0.28 -11.02 1.56
N SER A 3 0.36 -11.78 2.65
CA SER A 3 0.34 -13.24 2.61
C SER A 3 -0.42 -13.80 3.80
N ARG A 4 -0.91 -15.04 3.68
CA ARG A 4 -1.63 -15.73 4.74
C ARG A 4 -1.37 -17.23 4.68
N ARG A 5 -0.98 -17.81 5.81
CA ARG A 5 -0.79 -19.25 5.99
C ARG A 5 -1.54 -19.73 7.22
N VAL A 6 -2.59 -20.53 7.02
CA VAL A 6 -3.43 -21.09 8.08
C VAL A 6 -2.96 -22.49 8.44
N MET A 7 -2.70 -22.75 9.73
CA MET A 7 -2.25 -24.03 10.28
C MET A 7 -3.12 -24.43 11.47
N GLY A 8 -4.36 -24.84 11.20
CA GLY A 8 -5.26 -25.28 12.27
C GLY A 8 -5.70 -24.16 13.22
N LYS A 9 -5.20 -24.19 14.48
CA LYS A 9 -5.50 -23.18 15.51
C LYS A 9 -4.52 -22.02 15.53
N ALA A 10 -3.41 -22.12 14.78
CA ALA A 10 -2.41 -21.10 14.63
C ALA A 10 -2.30 -20.69 13.16
N SER A 11 -1.87 -19.48 12.91
CA SER A 11 -1.71 -18.93 11.56
C SER A 11 -0.62 -17.88 11.53
N PHE A 12 -0.09 -17.65 10.34
CA PHE A 12 0.79 -16.53 10.06
C PHE A 12 0.19 -15.66 8.95
N ILE A 13 0.30 -14.37 9.11
CA ILE A 13 0.06 -13.39 8.03
C ILE A 13 1.26 -12.48 7.90
N GLU A 14 1.45 -11.92 6.73
CA GLU A 14 2.39 -10.83 6.50
C GLU A 14 1.60 -9.54 6.32
N LEU A 15 1.88 -8.56 7.15
CA LEU A 15 1.32 -7.21 7.03
C LEU A 15 2.33 -6.28 6.39
N GLN A 16 1.85 -5.42 5.52
CA GLN A 16 2.61 -4.34 4.91
C GLN A 16 2.00 -3.01 5.31
N ASP A 17 2.85 -2.11 5.80
CA ASP A 17 2.48 -0.72 6.07
C ASP A 17 3.31 0.26 5.24
N SER A 18 3.32 1.52 5.66
CA SER A 18 4.10 2.56 4.99
C SER A 18 5.61 2.42 5.15
N LYS A 19 6.09 1.65 6.13
CA LYS A 19 7.51 1.51 6.47
C LYS A 19 8.11 0.17 6.05
N GLY A 20 7.29 -0.87 5.89
CA GLY A 20 7.79 -2.19 5.52
C GLY A 20 6.80 -3.31 5.75
N ARG A 21 7.33 -4.51 5.85
CA ARG A 21 6.57 -5.74 6.10
C ARG A 21 6.96 -6.36 7.43
N ILE A 22 6.00 -6.95 8.09
CA ILE A 22 6.21 -7.71 9.31
C ILE A 22 5.32 -8.94 9.34
N GLN A 23 5.87 -10.06 9.83
CA GLN A 23 5.10 -11.26 10.09
C GLN A 23 4.28 -11.12 11.38
N VAL A 24 3.06 -11.63 11.35
CA VAL A 24 2.19 -11.69 12.52
C VAL A 24 1.80 -13.13 12.76
N TYR A 25 2.04 -13.60 13.97
CA TYR A 25 1.59 -14.89 14.48
C TYR A 25 0.24 -14.71 15.19
N ILE A 26 -0.73 -15.49 14.80
CA ILE A 26 -2.10 -15.40 15.29
C ILE A 26 -2.53 -16.77 15.79
N THR A 27 -2.91 -16.89 17.05
CA THR A 27 -3.57 -18.08 17.56
C THR A 27 -5.03 -17.78 17.81
N ARG A 28 -5.85 -18.83 17.66
CA ARG A 28 -7.29 -18.72 17.87
C ARG A 28 -7.63 -18.29 19.30
N ASP A 29 -6.92 -18.85 20.24
CA ASP A 29 -7.28 -18.71 21.65
C ASP A 29 -6.78 -17.36 22.21
N ASP A 30 -5.73 -16.78 21.65
CA ASP A 30 -5.24 -15.45 22.04
C ASP A 30 -6.13 -14.32 21.52
N ILE A 31 -6.57 -14.38 20.25
CA ILE A 31 -7.45 -13.33 19.69
C ILE A 31 -8.92 -13.54 20.03
N CYS A 32 -9.29 -14.70 20.55
CA CYS A 32 -10.64 -15.04 21.01
C CYS A 32 -10.53 -15.69 22.39
N PRO A 33 -10.34 -14.93 23.48
CA PRO A 33 -10.23 -15.49 24.82
C PRO A 33 -11.53 -16.12 25.32
N ASP A 34 -12.65 -15.60 24.87
CA ASP A 34 -14.00 -16.05 25.24
C ASP A 34 -14.39 -17.37 24.54
N GLU A 35 -15.57 -17.92 24.87
CA GLU A 35 -16.11 -19.12 24.22
C GLU A 35 -16.39 -18.92 22.73
N ASN A 36 -16.77 -17.71 22.33
CA ASN A 36 -16.98 -17.38 20.92
C ASN A 36 -15.66 -17.29 20.15
N LYS A 37 -15.45 -18.23 19.23
CA LYS A 37 -14.27 -18.31 18.36
C LYS A 37 -14.54 -17.85 16.92
N ASP A 38 -15.62 -17.11 16.67
CA ASP A 38 -16.04 -16.69 15.34
C ASP A 38 -15.04 -15.72 14.69
N LEU A 39 -14.41 -14.84 15.47
CA LEU A 39 -13.39 -13.94 14.94
C LEU A 39 -12.26 -14.72 14.25
N TYR A 40 -11.83 -15.85 14.83
CA TYR A 40 -10.81 -16.68 14.18
C TYR A 40 -11.38 -17.66 13.15
N ASN A 41 -12.44 -18.41 13.51
CA ASN A 41 -12.92 -19.50 12.68
C ASN A 41 -13.70 -19.03 11.44
N VAL A 42 -14.40 -17.90 11.54
CA VAL A 42 -15.21 -17.33 10.46
C VAL A 42 -14.50 -16.13 9.85
N VAL A 43 -14.28 -15.05 10.62
CA VAL A 43 -13.74 -13.81 10.08
C VAL A 43 -12.36 -14.03 9.54
N PHE A 44 -11.41 -14.47 10.38
CA PHE A 44 -10.02 -14.62 9.97
C PHE A 44 -9.83 -15.71 8.89
N LYS A 45 -10.43 -16.89 9.07
CA LYS A 45 -10.21 -18.03 8.16
C LYS A 45 -10.97 -17.97 6.85
N ARG A 46 -12.18 -17.40 6.84
CA ARG A 46 -13.08 -17.50 5.69
C ARG A 46 -13.37 -16.17 5.02
N LEU A 47 -13.37 -15.07 5.77
CA LEU A 47 -13.79 -13.76 5.27
C LEU A 47 -12.62 -12.82 4.97
N LEU A 48 -11.46 -13.00 5.62
CA LEU A 48 -10.29 -12.18 5.32
C LEU A 48 -9.56 -12.70 4.08
N ASP A 49 -9.16 -11.75 3.24
CA ASP A 49 -8.45 -11.98 2.00
C ASP A 49 -7.13 -11.19 1.91
N LEU A 50 -6.33 -11.50 0.91
CA LEU A 50 -5.15 -10.70 0.59
C LEU A 50 -5.58 -9.32 0.10
N GLY A 51 -4.94 -8.29 0.62
CA GLY A 51 -5.32 -6.90 0.38
C GLY A 51 -6.20 -6.29 1.46
N ASP A 52 -6.78 -7.09 2.36
CA ASP A 52 -7.54 -6.55 3.48
C ASP A 52 -6.67 -5.76 4.45
N PHE A 53 -7.25 -4.73 5.04
CA PHE A 53 -6.62 -3.92 6.07
C PHE A 53 -7.07 -4.41 7.44
N VAL A 54 -6.10 -4.71 8.29
CA VAL A 54 -6.33 -5.15 9.66
C VAL A 54 -5.46 -4.37 10.63
N GLY A 55 -5.99 -4.11 11.82
CA GLY A 55 -5.23 -3.63 12.95
C GLY A 55 -4.86 -4.81 13.87
N ILE A 56 -3.61 -4.84 14.32
CA ILE A 56 -3.09 -5.87 15.24
C ILE A 56 -2.55 -5.17 16.49
N GLU A 57 -3.00 -5.64 17.64
CA GLU A 57 -2.42 -5.31 18.93
C GLU A 57 -1.74 -6.58 19.48
N GLY A 58 -0.53 -6.44 20.02
CA GLY A 58 0.23 -7.57 20.53
C GLY A 58 1.67 -7.19 20.90
N PHE A 59 2.52 -8.16 21.10
CA PHE A 59 3.93 -7.96 21.46
C PHE A 59 4.87 -8.54 20.41
N VAL A 60 6.04 -7.93 20.30
CA VAL A 60 7.09 -8.41 19.38
C VAL A 60 7.84 -9.57 20.02
N PHE A 61 8.08 -10.60 19.23
CA PHE A 61 8.87 -11.77 19.63
C PHE A 61 9.71 -12.30 18.46
N ARG A 62 10.60 -13.21 18.75
CA ARG A 62 11.39 -13.90 17.72
C ARG A 62 10.90 -15.34 17.61
N THR A 63 10.55 -15.75 16.40
CA THR A 63 10.15 -17.14 16.12
C THR A 63 11.32 -18.11 16.29
N GLN A 64 11.04 -19.40 16.35
CA GLN A 64 12.08 -20.45 16.41
C GLN A 64 13.02 -20.40 15.19
N MET A 65 12.55 -19.94 14.05
CA MET A 65 13.36 -19.74 12.83
C MET A 65 14.14 -18.41 12.83
N GLY A 66 14.06 -17.63 13.91
CA GLY A 66 14.79 -16.39 14.08
C GLY A 66 14.11 -15.14 13.52
N GLU A 67 12.90 -15.24 12.95
CA GLU A 67 12.19 -14.11 12.35
C GLU A 67 11.50 -13.26 13.41
N ILE A 68 11.63 -11.93 13.29
CA ILE A 68 10.94 -10.96 14.15
C ILE A 68 9.48 -10.89 13.73
N SER A 69 8.59 -11.16 14.68
CA SER A 69 7.15 -11.26 14.43
C SER A 69 6.36 -10.60 15.55
N ILE A 70 5.10 -10.27 15.27
CA ILE A 70 4.15 -9.82 16.28
C ILE A 70 3.30 -11.02 16.70
N HIS A 71 3.23 -11.30 17.99
CA HIS A 71 2.25 -12.23 18.55
C HIS A 71 0.95 -11.45 18.81
N ALA A 72 -0.07 -11.73 18.01
CA ALA A 72 -1.33 -11.01 18.07
C ALA A 72 -2.14 -11.40 19.30
N GLN A 73 -2.57 -10.41 20.07
CA GLN A 73 -3.55 -10.52 21.16
C GLN A 73 -4.93 -10.01 20.76
N LYS A 74 -4.96 -9.06 19.79
CA LYS A 74 -6.21 -8.54 19.25
C LYS A 74 -6.08 -8.32 17.76
N LEU A 75 -7.16 -8.62 17.05
CA LEU A 75 -7.30 -8.41 15.60
C LEU A 75 -8.58 -7.62 15.34
N THR A 76 -8.43 -6.54 14.57
CA THR A 76 -9.55 -5.69 14.15
C THR A 76 -9.55 -5.57 12.64
N VAL A 77 -10.67 -5.86 12.00
CA VAL A 77 -10.83 -5.63 10.56
C VAL A 77 -11.12 -4.15 10.33
N LEU A 78 -10.27 -3.48 9.56
CA LEU A 78 -10.38 -2.06 9.27
C LEU A 78 -11.08 -1.80 7.94
N SER A 79 -10.73 -2.56 6.90
CA SER A 79 -11.35 -2.44 5.58
C SER A 79 -11.17 -3.72 4.78
N LYS A 80 -12.17 -4.05 3.98
CA LYS A 80 -12.17 -5.18 3.04
C LYS A 80 -11.67 -4.75 1.67
N SER A 81 -10.79 -5.54 1.08
CA SER A 81 -10.45 -5.44 -0.32
C SER A 81 -11.50 -6.17 -1.16
N ILE A 82 -12.28 -5.43 -1.95
CA ILE A 82 -13.35 -6.00 -2.78
C ILE A 82 -12.78 -6.74 -4.00
N ARG A 83 -11.59 -6.33 -4.46
CA ARG A 83 -10.90 -6.95 -5.59
C ARG A 83 -9.60 -7.58 -5.13
N PRO A 84 -9.24 -8.77 -5.62
CA PRO A 84 -7.97 -9.40 -5.26
C PRO A 84 -6.79 -8.55 -5.75
N LEU A 85 -5.72 -8.50 -4.95
CA LEU A 85 -4.46 -7.90 -5.37
C LEU A 85 -3.71 -8.86 -6.32
N PRO A 86 -3.06 -8.36 -7.37
CA PRO A 86 -2.17 -9.14 -8.23
C PRO A 86 -0.85 -9.40 -7.50
N ILE A 87 -0.87 -10.35 -6.58
CA ILE A 87 0.33 -10.74 -5.82
C ILE A 87 1.06 -11.82 -6.59
N VAL A 88 2.35 -11.61 -6.81
CA VAL A 88 3.21 -12.56 -7.53
C VAL A 88 3.22 -13.91 -6.82
N LYS A 89 2.89 -14.95 -7.57
CA LYS A 89 2.96 -16.35 -7.13
C LYS A 89 4.12 -17.02 -7.86
N TYR A 90 4.84 -17.87 -7.16
CA TYR A 90 5.90 -18.67 -7.75
C TYR A 90 5.47 -20.12 -7.81
N LYS A 91 5.57 -20.74 -8.98
CA LYS A 91 5.39 -22.16 -9.19
C LYS A 91 6.51 -22.66 -10.10
N ASP A 92 7.22 -23.69 -9.64
CA ASP A 92 8.36 -24.29 -10.38
C ASP A 92 9.42 -23.27 -10.84
N GLY A 93 9.68 -22.24 -9.99
CA GLY A 93 10.62 -21.16 -10.29
C GLY A 93 10.11 -20.08 -11.26
N VAL A 94 8.89 -20.22 -11.78
CA VAL A 94 8.24 -19.25 -12.66
C VAL A 94 7.34 -18.34 -11.85
N ALA A 95 7.46 -17.02 -12.09
CA ALA A 95 6.60 -16.02 -11.45
C ALA A 95 5.33 -15.81 -12.29
N TYR A 96 4.17 -15.90 -11.62
CA TYR A 96 2.85 -15.65 -12.18
C TYR A 96 2.21 -14.42 -11.54
N ASP A 97 1.21 -13.86 -12.22
CA ASP A 97 0.42 -12.71 -11.74
C ASP A 97 1.25 -11.45 -11.48
N LYS A 98 2.36 -11.27 -12.19
CA LYS A 98 3.14 -10.04 -12.11
C LYS A 98 2.36 -8.84 -12.64
N PHE A 99 2.36 -7.75 -11.88
CA PHE A 99 1.74 -6.49 -12.28
C PHE A 99 2.78 -5.62 -13.01
N GLU A 100 3.12 -5.99 -14.27
CA GLU A 100 4.22 -5.41 -15.05
C GLU A 100 3.75 -4.59 -16.26
N ASP A 101 2.51 -4.80 -16.73
CA ASP A 101 1.99 -4.06 -17.89
C ASP A 101 2.00 -2.54 -17.64
N PRO A 102 2.69 -1.73 -18.48
CA PRO A 102 2.85 -0.30 -18.25
C PRO A 102 1.52 0.45 -18.20
N GLU A 103 0.57 0.11 -19.08
CA GLU A 103 -0.72 0.79 -19.13
C GLU A 103 -1.54 0.51 -17.86
N LEU A 104 -1.61 -0.74 -17.44
CA LEU A 104 -2.28 -1.11 -16.18
C LEU A 104 -1.63 -0.43 -14.97
N ARG A 105 -0.30 -0.38 -14.91
CA ARG A 105 0.43 0.31 -13.84
C ARG A 105 0.12 1.81 -13.79
N TYR A 106 -0.05 2.46 -14.93
CA TYR A 106 -0.45 3.87 -14.97
C TYR A 106 -1.92 4.07 -14.60
N ARG A 107 -2.80 3.20 -15.08
CA ARG A 107 -4.24 3.29 -14.79
C ARG A 107 -4.60 2.92 -13.35
N GLN A 108 -3.87 1.96 -12.78
CA GLN A 108 -4.08 1.47 -11.42
C GLN A 108 -2.86 1.75 -10.54
N ARG A 109 -2.45 3.01 -10.47
CA ARG A 109 -1.27 3.44 -9.72
C ARG A 109 -1.34 3.05 -8.24
N TYR A 110 -2.52 3.02 -7.66
CA TYR A 110 -2.74 2.58 -6.28
C TYR A 110 -2.38 1.11 -6.08
N VAL A 111 -2.64 0.24 -7.04
CA VAL A 111 -2.20 -1.16 -7.01
C VAL A 111 -0.68 -1.24 -7.17
N ASP A 112 -0.13 -0.55 -8.16
CA ASP A 112 1.31 -0.51 -8.44
C ASP A 112 2.14 -0.11 -7.21
N LEU A 113 1.65 0.87 -6.44
CA LEU A 113 2.29 1.32 -5.19
C LEU A 113 2.25 0.28 -4.06
N VAL A 114 1.30 -0.65 -4.10
CA VAL A 114 1.15 -1.69 -3.08
C VAL A 114 1.94 -2.94 -3.42
N VAL A 115 1.91 -3.36 -4.69
CA VAL A 115 2.43 -4.69 -5.08
C VAL A 115 3.84 -4.66 -5.66
N ASN A 116 4.28 -3.52 -6.20
CA ASN A 116 5.61 -3.39 -6.80
C ASN A 116 6.57 -2.64 -5.87
N ASP A 117 7.60 -3.34 -5.42
CA ASP A 117 8.65 -2.76 -4.59
C ASP A 117 9.39 -1.63 -5.32
N GLY A 118 9.82 -0.61 -4.59
CA GLY A 118 10.58 0.53 -5.11
C GLY A 118 9.74 1.62 -5.80
N VAL A 119 8.52 1.34 -6.25
CA VAL A 119 7.66 2.35 -6.92
C VAL A 119 7.36 3.52 -6.00
N LYS A 120 6.97 3.25 -4.76
CA LYS A 120 6.70 4.28 -3.74
C LYS A 120 7.91 5.18 -3.50
N GLU A 121 9.11 4.63 -3.50
CA GLU A 121 10.34 5.39 -3.28
C GLU A 121 10.57 6.44 -4.37
N ILE A 122 10.23 6.15 -5.62
CA ILE A 122 10.33 7.10 -6.74
C ILE A 122 9.47 8.33 -6.45
N PHE A 123 8.24 8.13 -5.99
CA PHE A 123 7.34 9.24 -5.66
C PHE A 123 7.81 10.03 -4.43
N LEU A 124 8.35 9.35 -3.42
CA LEU A 124 8.95 10.02 -2.26
C LEU A 124 10.18 10.84 -2.64
N LYS A 125 11.05 10.32 -3.52
CA LYS A 125 12.20 11.06 -4.06
C LYS A 125 11.74 12.28 -4.86
N ARG A 126 10.75 12.11 -5.74
CA ARG A 126 10.16 13.22 -6.50
C ARG A 126 9.61 14.31 -5.57
N ASN A 127 8.87 13.93 -4.54
CA ASN A 127 8.36 14.90 -3.55
C ASN A 127 9.49 15.66 -2.85
N LYS A 128 10.57 14.97 -2.47
CA LYS A 128 11.75 15.63 -1.89
C LYS A 128 12.37 16.66 -2.83
N VAL A 129 12.49 16.34 -4.15
CA VAL A 129 13.01 17.28 -5.14
C VAL A 129 12.16 18.55 -5.20
N TYR A 130 10.84 18.43 -5.29
CA TYR A 130 9.95 19.60 -5.30
C TYR A 130 10.06 20.43 -4.03
N ASN A 131 10.10 19.80 -2.86
CA ASN A 131 10.23 20.52 -1.60
C ASN A 131 11.58 21.25 -1.52
N SER A 132 12.68 20.62 -1.92
CA SER A 132 14.00 21.25 -1.93
C SER A 132 14.06 22.44 -2.89
N MET A 133 13.38 22.35 -4.06
CA MET A 133 13.29 23.50 -4.97
C MET A 133 12.52 24.66 -4.34
N ARG A 134 11.38 24.39 -3.71
CA ARG A 134 10.59 25.41 -3.00
C ARG A 134 11.38 26.06 -1.86
N GLU A 135 11.99 25.25 -1.03
CA GLU A 135 12.84 25.70 0.07
C GLU A 135 13.97 26.60 -0.43
N TYR A 136 14.65 26.20 -1.50
CA TYR A 136 15.72 26.98 -2.12
C TYR A 136 15.21 28.36 -2.58
N PHE A 137 14.15 28.42 -3.36
CA PHE A 137 13.63 29.69 -3.87
C PHE A 137 13.10 30.57 -2.74
N ASN A 138 12.37 30.00 -1.77
CA ASN A 138 11.91 30.74 -0.60
C ASN A 138 13.08 31.32 0.21
N SER A 139 14.18 30.57 0.36
CA SER A 139 15.38 31.06 1.05
C SER A 139 16.08 32.22 0.34
N LYS A 140 15.81 32.40 -0.97
CA LYS A 140 16.31 33.51 -1.77
C LYS A 140 15.34 34.70 -1.87
N GLY A 141 14.20 34.64 -1.15
CA GLY A 141 13.22 35.71 -1.13
C GLY A 141 12.20 35.65 -2.30
N TYR A 142 12.17 34.57 -3.07
CA TYR A 142 11.15 34.38 -4.09
C TYR A 142 9.85 33.96 -3.44
N ILE A 143 8.73 34.35 -4.04
CA ILE A 143 7.37 33.98 -3.61
C ILE A 143 6.77 33.04 -4.67
N GLU A 144 6.27 31.89 -4.22
CA GLU A 144 5.51 30.97 -5.10
C GLU A 144 4.14 31.56 -5.39
N VAL A 145 3.79 31.62 -6.66
CA VAL A 145 2.49 32.14 -7.13
C VAL A 145 1.84 31.16 -8.10
N GLU A 146 0.51 31.12 -8.09
CA GLU A 146 -0.28 30.38 -9.04
C GLU A 146 -0.72 31.32 -10.17
N THR A 147 -0.33 31.00 -11.40
CA THR A 147 -0.74 31.75 -12.59
C THR A 147 -1.90 31.05 -13.30
N PRO A 148 -2.78 31.79 -14.00
CA PRO A 148 -3.83 31.16 -14.79
C PRO A 148 -3.28 30.19 -15.82
N ILE A 149 -3.83 28.98 -15.90
CA ILE A 149 -3.44 27.96 -16.89
C ILE A 149 -4.02 28.30 -18.26
N LEU A 150 -5.27 28.79 -18.29
CA LEU A 150 -5.94 29.24 -19.50
C LEU A 150 -5.76 30.75 -19.63
N GLN A 151 -5.30 31.21 -20.80
CA GLN A 151 -5.02 32.61 -21.08
C GLN A 151 -5.66 32.99 -22.41
N SER A 152 -6.09 34.27 -22.53
CA SER A 152 -6.68 34.81 -23.76
C SER A 152 -5.66 35.01 -24.87
N ILE A 153 -4.37 35.10 -24.52
CA ILE A 153 -3.26 35.29 -25.47
C ILE A 153 -2.33 34.10 -25.35
N ALA A 154 -2.07 33.46 -26.49
CA ALA A 154 -1.08 32.37 -26.51
C ALA A 154 0.32 32.91 -26.16
N GLY A 155 0.87 32.45 -25.09
CA GLY A 155 2.20 32.83 -24.61
C GLY A 155 2.98 31.62 -24.10
N GLY A 156 4.28 31.77 -23.90
CA GLY A 156 5.16 30.74 -23.36
C GLY A 156 6.13 30.15 -24.39
N ALA A 157 6.57 28.93 -24.14
CA ALA A 157 7.57 28.26 -24.99
C ALA A 157 7.09 28.07 -26.44
N ALA A 158 8.02 27.79 -27.36
CA ALA A 158 7.75 27.59 -28.81
C ALA A 158 6.83 26.40 -29.16
N ALA A 159 6.06 25.90 -28.21
CA ALA A 159 5.10 24.81 -28.37
C ALA A 159 3.78 25.34 -28.96
N ARG A 160 3.19 24.58 -29.88
CA ARG A 160 1.87 24.92 -30.44
C ARG A 160 0.81 24.86 -29.33
N PRO A 161 0.12 25.98 -29.02
CA PRO A 161 -0.94 25.99 -28.01
C PRO A 161 -2.14 25.17 -28.46
N PHE A 162 -2.85 24.58 -27.52
CA PHE A 162 -4.17 24.04 -27.77
C PHE A 162 -5.22 25.14 -27.45
N ILE A 163 -6.27 25.20 -28.25
CA ILE A 163 -7.33 26.18 -28.08
C ILE A 163 -8.57 25.46 -27.59
N THR A 164 -9.20 25.97 -26.53
CA THR A 164 -10.48 25.49 -26.02
C THR A 164 -11.44 26.64 -25.83
N HIS A 165 -12.74 26.36 -25.79
CA HIS A 165 -13.80 27.33 -25.56
C HIS A 165 -14.46 27.06 -24.22
N HIS A 166 -14.55 28.08 -23.38
CA HIS A 166 -15.27 28.04 -22.11
C HIS A 166 -16.60 28.77 -22.27
N ASN A 167 -17.69 28.03 -22.11
CA ASN A 167 -19.03 28.60 -22.06
C ASN A 167 -19.30 29.07 -20.63
N ALA A 168 -19.13 30.35 -20.35
CA ALA A 168 -19.48 30.96 -19.07
C ALA A 168 -20.91 31.53 -19.17
#